data_d56b716dbe66c48b7a8bdb2886a728dd
#
_entry.id   d56b716dbe66c48b7a8bdb2886a728dd
#
_cell.length_a   1.000
_cell.length_b   1.000
_cell.length_c   1.000
_cell.angle_alpha   90.00
_cell.angle_beta   90.00
_cell.angle_gamma   90.00
#
_symmetry.space_group_name_H-M   'P 1'
#
loop_
_entity.id
_entity.type
_entity.pdbx_description
1 polymer ?
#
loop_
_entity_poly.entity_id
_entity_poly.type
_entity_poly.pdbx_seq_one_letter_code
_entity_poly.pdbx_strand_id
1 'polypeptide(L)'
;MNSKINRKRRTDRNQVIYYIQDVETLEYYVGLTALSFKGNVFRTLRRRMQKHMQRALAENKNWGLSRVLRERGAERFIFGVIEVVRGKRPAHARETELINTMQPALNTFGVK
;
A
#
# COMPACT_ATOMS: atom_id res chain seq x y z
N MET A 1 -33.39 -4.13 15.42
CA MET A 1 -32.88 -3.97 15.16
C MET A 1 -32.08 -3.86 14.85
N ASN A 2 -31.63 -3.70 14.60
CA ASN A 2 -30.71 -3.88 14.37
C ASN A 2 -29.71 -2.98 14.27
N SER A 3 -29.00 -2.73 15.11
CA SER A 3 -27.87 -1.85 15.23
C SER A 3 -26.81 -2.10 14.23
N LYS A 4 -26.74 -3.21 13.73
CA LYS A 4 -25.83 -3.51 12.67
C LYS A 4 -26.08 -2.67 11.44
N ILE A 5 -27.19 -2.04 11.41
CA ILE A 5 -27.51 -1.16 10.32
C ILE A 5 -26.50 -0.05 10.17
N ASN A 6 -25.89 0.35 11.27
CA ASN A 6 -24.95 1.45 11.23
C ASN A 6 -23.51 1.02 10.92
N ARG A 7 -23.31 -0.26 10.76
CA ARG A 7 -21.98 -0.76 10.50
C ARG A 7 -21.65 -0.60 9.02
N LYS A 8 -20.52 0.02 8.75
CA LYS A 8 -20.06 0.18 7.37
C LYS A 8 -19.69 -1.16 6.78
N ARG A 9 -19.99 -1.32 5.53
CA ARG A 9 -19.55 -2.49 4.81
C ARG A 9 -18.08 -2.34 4.47
N ARG A 10 -17.40 -3.46 4.28
CA ARG A 10 -16.01 -3.43 3.89
C ARG A 10 -15.77 -2.60 2.66
N THR A 11 -16.66 -2.74 1.66
CA THR A 11 -16.49 -2.05 0.40
C THR A 11 -16.72 -0.55 0.50
N ASP A 12 -17.27 -0.10 1.64
CA ASP A 12 -17.61 1.30 1.83
C ASP A 12 -16.66 2.00 2.80
N ARG A 13 -15.54 1.39 3.09
CA ARG A 13 -14.55 2.00 3.99
C ARG A 13 -13.66 2.95 3.22
N ASN A 14 -13.06 3.88 3.94
CA ASN A 14 -12.01 4.69 3.35
C ASN A 14 -10.79 3.84 3.06
N GLN A 15 -10.19 4.10 1.91
CA GLN A 15 -9.00 3.41 1.46
C GLN A 15 -7.87 4.41 1.35
N VAL A 16 -6.67 3.96 1.66
CA VAL A 16 -5.49 4.82 1.58
C VAL A 16 -4.63 4.35 0.42
N ILE A 17 -4.39 5.25 -0.53
CA ILE A 17 -3.40 5.01 -1.58
C ILE A 17 -2.11 5.60 -1.06
N TYR A 18 -1.07 4.78 -1.01
CA TYR A 18 0.18 5.16 -0.37
C TYR A 18 1.36 4.84 -1.26
N TYR A 19 2.52 5.37 -0.88
CA TYR A 19 3.77 5.05 -1.56
C TYR A 19 4.78 4.54 -0.55
N ILE A 20 5.71 3.74 -1.05
CA ILE A 20 6.90 3.32 -0.32
C ILE A 20 8.06 3.65 -1.25
N GLN A 21 9.02 4.43 -0.77
CA GLN A 21 10.08 4.95 -1.63
C GLN A 21 11.45 4.69 -1.03
N ASP A 22 12.37 4.22 -1.87
CA ASP A 22 13.78 4.10 -1.53
C ASP A 22 14.38 5.51 -1.55
N VAL A 23 14.93 5.96 -0.43
CA VAL A 23 15.42 7.33 -0.32
C VAL A 23 16.70 7.55 -1.11
N GLU A 24 17.41 6.49 -1.51
CA GLU A 24 18.64 6.64 -2.25
C GLU A 24 18.44 6.60 -3.75
N THR A 25 17.61 5.68 -4.23
CA THR A 25 17.37 5.55 -5.67
C THR A 25 16.17 6.33 -6.14
N LEU A 26 15.27 6.69 -5.21
CA LEU A 26 13.99 7.35 -5.47
C LEU A 26 12.97 6.46 -6.16
N GLU A 27 13.33 5.21 -6.40
CA GLU A 27 12.35 4.24 -6.89
C GLU A 27 11.24 4.07 -5.86
N TYR A 28 10.02 3.89 -6.33
CA TYR A 28 8.91 3.79 -5.38
C TYR A 28 7.85 2.82 -5.85
N TYR A 29 6.99 2.49 -4.91
CA TYR A 29 5.88 1.56 -5.05
C TYR A 29 4.61 2.31 -4.65
N VAL A 30 3.52 2.06 -5.37
CA VAL A 30 2.21 2.59 -5.03
C VAL A 30 1.31 1.43 -4.65
N GLY A 31 0.63 1.56 -3.52
CA GLY A 31 -0.23 0.50 -3.04
C GLY A 31 -1.53 1.03 -2.46
N LEU A 32 -2.38 0.11 -2.05
CA LEU A 32 -3.70 0.42 -1.54
C LEU A 32 -3.95 -0.42 -0.29
N THR A 33 -4.51 0.21 0.75
CA THR A 33 -4.90 -0.52 1.95
C THR A 33 -6.13 0.14 2.56
N ALA A 34 -6.95 -0.65 3.24
CA ALA A 34 -8.10 -0.11 3.94
C ALA A 34 -7.64 0.70 5.15
N LEU A 35 -8.29 1.82 5.39
CA LEU A 35 -7.98 2.64 6.55
C LEU A 35 -8.47 1.93 7.81
N SER A 36 -7.60 1.82 8.79
CA SER A 36 -7.85 1.08 10.02
C SER A 36 -7.53 1.95 11.22
N PHE A 37 -7.52 1.33 12.42
CA PHE A 37 -7.12 2.01 13.65
C PHE A 37 -7.92 3.30 13.88
N LYS A 38 -9.24 3.20 13.70
CA LYS A 38 -10.16 4.33 13.92
C LYS A 38 -9.76 5.55 13.10
N GLY A 39 -9.33 5.31 11.87
CA GLY A 39 -9.00 6.39 10.95
C GLY A 39 -7.60 6.95 11.11
N ASN A 40 -6.74 6.27 11.84
CA ASN A 40 -5.37 6.74 11.99
C ASN A 40 -4.53 6.30 10.80
N VAL A 41 -4.28 7.24 9.91
CA VAL A 41 -3.59 6.95 8.65
C VAL A 41 -2.16 6.49 8.89
N PHE A 42 -1.44 7.17 9.78
CA PHE A 42 -0.06 6.81 10.03
C PHE A 42 0.08 5.38 10.56
N ARG A 43 -0.76 5.01 11.53
CA ARG A 43 -0.71 3.66 12.08
C ARG A 43 -1.10 2.62 11.04
N THR A 44 -2.06 2.96 10.19
CA THR A 44 -2.48 2.07 9.11
C THR A 44 -1.31 1.79 8.18
N LEU A 45 -0.59 2.83 7.77
CA LEU A 45 0.52 2.66 6.85
C LEU A 45 1.70 1.96 7.51
N ARG A 46 1.98 2.28 8.77
CA ARG A 46 3.05 1.62 9.50
C ARG A 46 2.80 0.12 9.58
N ARG A 47 1.57 -0.26 9.87
CA ARG A 47 1.21 -1.68 9.91
C ARG A 47 1.36 -2.32 8.54
N ARG A 48 0.95 -1.61 7.49
CA ARG A 48 1.08 -2.12 6.14
C ARG A 48 2.54 -2.31 5.75
N MET A 49 3.39 -1.36 6.13
CA MET A 49 4.82 -1.49 5.88
C MET A 49 5.41 -2.71 6.58
N GLN A 50 4.99 -2.96 7.82
CA GLN A 50 5.43 -4.14 8.53
C GLN A 50 5.03 -5.42 7.80
N LYS A 51 3.84 -5.46 7.25
CA LYS A 51 3.39 -6.62 6.50
C LYS A 51 4.20 -6.83 5.22
N HIS A 52 4.51 -5.74 4.53
CA HIS A 52 5.36 -5.84 3.34
C HIS A 52 6.71 -6.44 3.71
N MET A 53 7.27 -5.98 4.82
CA MET A 53 8.58 -6.48 5.24
C MET A 53 8.52 -7.94 5.63
N GLN A 54 7.48 -8.33 6.37
CA GLN A 54 7.30 -9.73 6.76
C GLN A 54 7.20 -10.62 5.53
N ARG A 55 6.43 -10.20 4.54
CA ARG A 55 6.29 -10.97 3.31
C ARG A 55 7.59 -11.07 2.56
N ALA A 56 8.34 -9.96 2.49
CA ALA A 56 9.60 -9.95 1.78
C ALA A 56 10.56 -10.96 2.36
N LEU A 57 10.60 -11.06 3.69
CA LEU A 57 11.53 -11.97 4.36
C LEU A 57 11.04 -13.41 4.37
N ALA A 58 9.73 -13.62 4.50
CA ALA A 58 9.17 -14.95 4.68
C ALA A 58 8.87 -15.66 3.35
N GLU A 59 8.38 -14.93 2.36
CA GLU A 59 7.90 -15.55 1.13
C GLU A 59 8.94 -15.60 0.03
N ASN A 60 10.00 -14.82 0.17
CA ASN A 60 11.08 -14.83 -0.81
C ASN A 60 10.60 -14.64 -2.24
N LYS A 61 9.57 -13.81 -2.42
CA LYS A 61 9.05 -13.53 -3.74
C LYS A 61 10.01 -12.64 -4.50
N ASN A 62 10.01 -12.79 -5.81
CA ASN A 62 10.97 -12.09 -6.65
C ASN A 62 10.32 -10.98 -7.47
N TRP A 63 9.46 -10.19 -6.85
CA TRP A 63 8.87 -9.06 -7.55
C TRP A 63 9.30 -7.75 -6.85
N GLY A 64 9.22 -6.68 -7.63
CA GLY A 64 9.72 -5.35 -7.30
C GLY A 64 9.95 -5.02 -5.84
N LEU A 65 8.89 -4.60 -5.15
CA LEU A 65 9.03 -4.13 -3.78
C LEU A 65 9.57 -5.20 -2.85
N SER A 66 9.07 -6.42 -2.97
CA SER A 66 9.47 -7.51 -2.08
C SER A 66 10.97 -7.76 -2.16
N ARG A 67 11.48 -7.80 -3.39
CA ARG A 67 12.90 -8.07 -3.59
C ARG A 67 13.76 -6.95 -3.01
N VAL A 68 13.43 -5.69 -3.29
CA VAL A 68 14.29 -4.60 -2.83
C VAL A 68 14.21 -4.42 -1.33
N LEU A 69 13.07 -4.69 -0.69
CA LEU A 69 12.99 -4.65 0.76
C LEU A 69 13.92 -5.69 1.37
N ARG A 70 13.94 -6.88 0.78
CA ARG A 70 14.79 -7.95 1.27
C ARG A 70 16.27 -7.64 1.06
N GLU A 71 16.61 -7.09 -0.10
CA GLU A 71 17.99 -6.85 -0.45
C GLU A 71 18.58 -5.58 0.15
N ARG A 72 17.76 -4.54 0.26
CA ARG A 72 18.27 -3.21 0.65
C ARG A 72 17.99 -2.86 2.11
N GLY A 73 17.01 -3.51 2.74
CA GLY A 73 16.66 -3.25 4.12
C GLY A 73 15.60 -2.17 4.26
N ALA A 74 14.78 -2.30 5.29
CA ALA A 74 13.63 -1.43 5.47
C ALA A 74 14.01 0.00 5.80
N GLU A 75 15.18 0.22 6.40
CA GLU A 75 15.56 1.56 6.83
C GLU A 75 15.88 2.49 5.66
N ARG A 76 16.00 1.94 4.46
CA ARG A 76 16.19 2.78 3.27
C ARG A 76 14.87 3.33 2.73
N PHE A 77 13.75 2.92 3.30
CA PHE A 77 12.45 3.22 2.71
C PHE A 77 11.62 4.11 3.61
N ILE A 78 10.94 5.06 2.99
CA ILE A 78 9.94 5.88 3.66
C ILE A 78 8.58 5.57 3.05
N PHE A 79 7.52 5.91 3.77
CA PHE A 79 6.19 5.74 3.24
C PHE A 79 5.35 6.99 3.52
N GLY A 80 4.31 7.16 2.73
CA GLY A 80 3.41 8.29 2.91
C GLY A 80 2.12 8.10 2.15
N VAL A 81 1.20 9.03 2.34
CA VAL A 81 -0.11 9.00 1.72
C VAL A 81 -0.08 9.76 0.41
N ILE A 82 -0.68 9.16 -0.62
CA ILE A 82 -0.94 9.90 -1.85
C ILE A 82 -2.36 10.47 -1.80
N GLU A 83 -3.33 9.61 -1.43
CA GLU A 83 -4.73 10.02 -1.47
C GLU A 83 -5.56 9.08 -0.62
N VAL A 84 -6.64 9.60 -0.03
CA VAL A 84 -7.62 8.77 0.66
C VAL A 84 -8.89 8.80 -0.17
N VAL A 85 -9.40 7.62 -0.51
CA VAL A 85 -10.57 7.49 -1.36
C VAL A 85 -11.60 6.62 -0.66
N ARG A 86 -12.83 7.08 -0.63
CA ARG A 86 -13.91 6.30 -0.03
C ARG A 86 -14.41 5.24 -0.98
N GLY A 87 -14.53 4.02 -0.48
CA GLY A 87 -15.04 2.92 -1.25
C GLY A 87 -13.95 2.13 -1.94
N LYS A 88 -14.08 0.80 -1.88
CA LYS A 88 -13.05 -0.06 -2.41
C LYS A 88 -12.92 0.03 -3.92
N ARG A 89 -14.07 0.04 -4.61
CA ARG A 89 -14.05 0.07 -6.07
C ARG A 89 -13.49 1.38 -6.63
N PRO A 90 -13.94 2.56 -6.17
CA PRO A 90 -13.34 3.80 -6.63
C PRO A 90 -11.86 3.88 -6.29
N ALA A 91 -11.47 3.35 -5.13
CA ALA A 91 -10.07 3.40 -4.72
C ALA A 91 -9.19 2.55 -5.62
N HIS A 92 -9.65 1.37 -6.00
CA HIS A 92 -8.92 0.52 -6.94
C HIS A 92 -8.77 1.18 -8.30
N ALA A 93 -9.84 1.83 -8.77
CA ALA A 93 -9.79 2.52 -10.05
C ALA A 93 -8.78 3.65 -9.99
N ARG A 94 -8.76 4.39 -8.88
CA ARG A 94 -7.82 5.50 -8.72
C ARG A 94 -6.39 5.00 -8.62
N GLU A 95 -6.18 3.93 -7.89
CA GLU A 95 -4.85 3.33 -7.78
C GLU A 95 -4.32 2.92 -9.16
N THR A 96 -5.17 2.25 -9.93
CA THR A 96 -4.79 1.82 -11.28
C THR A 96 -4.42 3.03 -12.14
N GLU A 97 -5.22 4.08 -12.06
CA GLU A 97 -4.95 5.30 -12.80
C GLU A 97 -3.60 5.90 -12.42
N LEU A 98 -3.32 5.97 -11.12
CA LEU A 98 -2.06 6.52 -10.65
C LEU A 98 -0.87 5.65 -11.07
N ILE A 99 -1.00 4.34 -10.97
CA ILE A 99 0.07 3.46 -11.39
C ILE A 99 0.34 3.61 -12.88
N ASN A 100 -0.71 3.71 -13.68
CA ASN A 100 -0.54 3.89 -15.13
C ASN A 100 0.10 5.22 -15.47
N THR A 101 -0.22 6.26 -14.72
CA THR A 101 0.32 7.60 -14.98
C THR A 101 1.72 7.75 -14.45
N MET A 102 1.97 7.29 -13.22
CA MET A 102 3.24 7.51 -12.53
C MET A 102 4.30 6.46 -12.88
N GLN A 103 3.88 5.27 -13.29
CA GLN A 103 4.79 4.19 -13.65
C GLN A 103 5.83 3.90 -12.56
N PRO A 104 5.39 3.62 -11.33
CA PRO A 104 6.35 3.39 -10.25
C PRO A 104 7.17 2.13 -10.49
N ALA A 105 8.47 2.27 -10.35
CA ALA A 105 9.39 1.20 -10.70
C ALA A 105 9.19 -0.06 -9.88
N LEU A 106 8.78 0.07 -8.62
CA LEU A 106 8.70 -1.08 -7.73
C LEU A 106 7.35 -1.80 -7.79
N ASN A 107 6.47 -1.39 -8.70
CA ASN A 107 5.22 -2.09 -8.93
C ASN A 107 5.33 -3.20 -9.96
N THR A 108 6.51 -3.45 -10.49
CA THR A 108 6.68 -4.53 -11.45
C THR A 108 6.59 -5.87 -10.74
N PHE A 109 5.96 -6.81 -11.40
CA PHE A 109 5.76 -8.14 -10.84
C PHE A 109 6.53 -9.15 -11.64
N GLY A 110 7.65 -9.26 -11.35
CA GLY A 110 8.36 -10.24 -11.95
C GLY A 110 8.40 -10.18 -13.38
N VAL A 111 8.42 -10.21 -13.87
CA VAL A 111 8.51 -10.30 -14.98
C VAL A 111 8.52 -10.12 -15.96
N LYS A 112 8.72 -10.08 -16.29
CA LYS A 112 8.75 -10.09 -17.29
C LYS A 112 9.49 -10.25 -17.71
#